data_e6671d0c4e6717e385ed70641e4fdb1a
#
_entry.id   e6671d0c4e6717e385ed70641e4fdb1a
#
_cell.length_a   1.000
_cell.length_b   1.000
_cell.length_c   1.000
_cell.angle_alpha   90.00
_cell.angle_beta   90.00
_cell.angle_gamma   90.00
#
_symmetry.space_group_name_H-M   'P 1'
#
loop_
_entity.id
_entity.type
_entity.pdbx_description
1 polymer ?
#
loop_
_entity_poly.entity_id
_entity_poly.type
_entity_poly.pdbx_seq_one_letter_code
_entity_poly.pdbx_strand_id
1 'polypeptide(L)'
;LQERLHFPEESRETELNTVNEEMQRLMQLINDLLNFSRYQNGLQKLTLAPCPLEELLVQAQGRFSEQAQQQGIDLLLEIQAPLPRLHADRAQLERVLDNLIDNALRHTASEGQIRLQARRHGERVIVSVEDNGEGIAYGQQGRIFEPFVQVGRKKGGAGLGLALCKEIVQLHGGRMGVYSRPGQGTQFYLALPL
;
A
#
# COMPACT_ATOMS: atom_id res chain seq x y z
N LEU A 1 43.82 32.34 -10.70
CA LEU A 1 42.83 32.34 -9.58
C LEU A 1 41.73 31.35 -9.91
N GLN A 2 41.92 30.08 -9.55
CA GLN A 2 40.87 29.04 -9.56
C GLN A 2 40.50 28.79 -8.11
N GLU A 3 39.42 29.43 -7.66
CA GLU A 3 38.74 29.01 -6.43
C GLU A 3 38.08 27.66 -6.72
N ARG A 4 38.70 26.57 -6.27
CA ARG A 4 38.05 25.28 -6.14
C ARG A 4 37.07 25.42 -4.98
N LEU A 5 35.77 25.50 -5.29
CA LEU A 5 34.70 25.30 -4.32
C LEU A 5 34.87 23.90 -3.71
N HIS A 6 35.44 23.86 -2.53
CA HIS A 6 35.53 22.65 -1.70
C HIS A 6 34.19 22.47 -1.03
N PHE A 7 33.30 21.67 -1.63
CA PHE A 7 32.12 21.19 -0.92
C PHE A 7 32.60 20.12 0.09
N PRO A 8 32.17 20.17 1.37
CA PRO A 8 32.48 19.13 2.34
C PRO A 8 32.01 17.77 1.82
N GLU A 9 32.78 16.72 2.04
CA GLU A 9 32.43 15.35 1.57
C GLU A 9 31.08 14.89 2.09
N GLU A 10 30.71 15.23 3.33
CA GLU A 10 29.40 14.98 3.94
C GLU A 10 28.22 15.60 3.13
N SER A 11 28.44 16.78 2.53
CA SER A 11 27.43 17.42 1.68
C SER A 11 27.21 16.65 0.37
N ARG A 12 28.27 16.06 -0.20
CA ARG A 12 28.19 15.27 -1.42
C ARG A 12 27.51 13.92 -1.20
N GLU A 13 27.77 13.24 -0.09
CA GLU A 13 27.09 11.99 0.26
C GLU A 13 25.59 12.22 0.50
N THR A 14 25.23 13.30 1.18
CA THR A 14 23.83 13.67 1.40
C THR A 14 23.12 13.98 0.07
N GLU A 15 23.76 14.72 -0.83
CA GLU A 15 23.20 15.02 -2.16
C GLU A 15 23.07 13.77 -3.02
N LEU A 16 24.06 12.86 -3.00
CA LEU A 16 24.00 11.60 -3.73
C LEU A 16 22.90 10.69 -3.21
N ASN A 17 22.71 10.62 -1.90
CA ASN A 17 21.61 9.85 -1.30
C ASN A 17 20.26 10.43 -1.70
N THR A 18 20.09 11.75 -1.65
CA THR A 18 18.86 12.42 -2.09
C THR A 18 18.57 12.15 -3.55
N VAL A 19 19.56 12.26 -4.43
CA VAL A 19 19.41 11.96 -5.87
C VAL A 19 19.04 10.49 -6.09
N ASN A 20 19.64 9.57 -5.34
CA ASN A 20 19.34 8.14 -5.46
C ASN A 20 17.90 7.83 -4.99
N GLU A 21 17.45 8.43 -3.90
CA GLU A 21 16.06 8.31 -3.41
C GLU A 21 15.05 8.83 -4.43
N GLU A 22 15.31 10.01 -5.02
CA GLU A 22 14.43 10.58 -6.04
C GLU A 22 14.43 9.75 -7.34
N MET A 23 15.58 9.17 -7.70
CA MET A 23 15.67 8.27 -8.87
C MET A 23 14.88 6.98 -8.63
N GLN A 24 14.99 6.35 -7.46
CA GLN A 24 14.21 5.18 -7.09
C GLN A 24 12.70 5.49 -7.11
N ARG A 25 12.34 6.65 -6.57
CA ARG A 25 10.95 7.13 -6.60
C ARG A 25 10.44 7.30 -8.04
N LEU A 26 11.23 7.88 -8.93
CA LEU A 26 10.89 8.06 -10.34
C LEU A 26 10.72 6.72 -11.05
N MET A 27 11.62 5.77 -10.80
CA MET A 27 11.51 4.40 -11.34
C MET A 27 10.22 3.71 -10.85
N GLN A 28 9.87 3.87 -9.58
CA GLN A 28 8.62 3.34 -9.04
C GLN A 28 7.40 3.95 -9.74
N LEU A 29 7.40 5.29 -9.96
CA LEU A 29 6.32 5.98 -10.67
C LEU A 29 6.15 5.47 -12.10
N ILE A 30 7.25 5.29 -12.83
CA ILE A 30 7.23 4.76 -14.20
C ILE A 30 6.67 3.33 -14.21
N ASN A 31 7.13 2.48 -13.30
CA ASN A 31 6.64 1.12 -13.18
C ASN A 31 5.14 1.06 -12.83
N ASP A 32 4.68 1.91 -11.93
CA ASP A 32 3.27 1.99 -11.57
C ASP A 32 2.41 2.47 -12.74
N LEU A 33 2.87 3.46 -13.49
CA LEU A 33 2.19 3.95 -14.69
C LEU A 33 2.09 2.88 -15.78
N LEU A 34 3.20 2.19 -16.07
CA LEU A 34 3.23 1.11 -17.05
C LEU A 34 2.30 -0.04 -16.65
N ASN A 35 2.32 -0.42 -15.39
CA ASN A 35 1.44 -1.46 -14.87
C ASN A 35 -0.03 -1.01 -14.95
N PHE A 36 -0.33 0.19 -14.47
CA PHE A 36 -1.70 0.74 -14.54
C PHE A 36 -2.21 0.75 -15.99
N SER A 37 -1.38 1.20 -16.95
CA SER A 37 -1.71 1.16 -18.38
C SER A 37 -2.02 -0.27 -18.88
N ARG A 38 -1.23 -1.27 -18.46
CA ARG A 38 -1.46 -2.68 -18.82
C ARG A 38 -2.78 -3.21 -18.25
N TYR A 39 -3.14 -2.84 -17.02
CA TYR A 39 -4.42 -3.22 -16.40
C TYR A 39 -5.59 -2.58 -17.14
N GLN A 40 -5.54 -1.28 -17.40
CA GLN A 40 -6.60 -0.54 -18.10
C GLN A 40 -6.87 -1.09 -19.52
N ASN A 41 -5.83 -1.53 -20.20
CA ASN A 41 -5.95 -2.09 -21.55
C ASN A 41 -6.29 -3.60 -21.55
N GLY A 42 -6.56 -4.22 -20.39
CA GLY A 42 -6.85 -5.65 -20.29
C GLY A 42 -5.69 -6.57 -20.69
N LEU A 43 -4.47 -6.02 -20.79
CA LEU A 43 -3.27 -6.78 -21.20
C LEU A 43 -2.69 -7.61 -20.03
N GLN A 44 -3.05 -7.27 -18.81
CA GLN A 44 -2.59 -7.99 -17.63
C GLN A 44 -3.49 -9.20 -17.37
N LYS A 45 -2.90 -10.39 -17.38
CA LYS A 45 -3.57 -11.63 -16.99
C LYS A 45 -3.08 -12.04 -15.61
N LEU A 46 -3.99 -12.52 -14.78
CA LEU A 46 -3.62 -13.09 -13.47
C LEU A 46 -3.11 -14.52 -13.64
N THR A 47 -2.09 -14.87 -12.87
CA THR A 47 -1.63 -16.24 -12.69
C THR A 47 -2.26 -16.79 -11.41
N LEU A 48 -3.51 -17.29 -11.54
CA LEU A 48 -4.24 -17.83 -10.40
C LEU A 48 -3.68 -19.18 -9.97
N ALA A 49 -3.35 -19.30 -8.69
CA ALA A 49 -2.89 -20.53 -8.05
C ALA A 49 -3.46 -20.62 -6.61
N PRO A 50 -3.44 -21.81 -5.98
CA PRO A 50 -3.76 -21.90 -4.56
C PRO A 50 -2.88 -20.96 -3.74
N CYS A 51 -3.50 -19.98 -3.08
CA CYS A 51 -2.82 -18.93 -2.32
C CYS A 51 -3.11 -19.09 -0.82
N PRO A 52 -2.10 -19.41 0.00
CA PRO A 52 -2.24 -19.44 1.44
C PRO A 52 -2.23 -18.02 2.00
N LEU A 53 -3.41 -17.43 2.15
CA LEU A 53 -3.57 -16.02 2.52
C LEU A 53 -2.97 -15.69 3.90
N GLU A 54 -3.02 -16.63 4.85
CA GLU A 54 -2.42 -16.45 6.18
C GLU A 54 -0.91 -16.22 6.08
N GLU A 55 -0.20 -17.04 5.30
CA GLU A 55 1.24 -16.88 5.07
C GLU A 55 1.56 -15.55 4.39
N LEU A 56 0.72 -15.15 3.43
CA LEU A 56 0.88 -13.89 2.72
C LEU A 56 0.81 -12.69 3.67
N LEU A 57 -0.16 -12.70 4.59
CA LEU A 57 -0.34 -11.64 5.59
C LEU A 57 0.80 -11.60 6.61
N VAL A 58 1.25 -12.78 7.10
CA VAL A 58 2.40 -12.86 8.00
C VAL A 58 3.67 -12.31 7.34
N GLN A 59 3.89 -12.65 6.07
CA GLN A 59 5.04 -12.14 5.33
C GLN A 59 4.94 -10.63 5.07
N ALA A 60 3.75 -10.12 4.76
CA ALA A 60 3.52 -8.69 4.62
C ALA A 60 3.82 -7.94 5.92
N GLN A 61 3.29 -8.41 7.07
CA GLN A 61 3.63 -7.83 8.37
C GLN A 61 5.13 -7.85 8.62
N GLY A 62 5.81 -8.99 8.36
CA GLY A 62 7.26 -9.13 8.58
C GLY A 62 8.08 -8.13 7.75
N ARG A 63 7.72 -7.90 6.49
CA ARG A 63 8.42 -6.93 5.62
C ARG A 63 8.37 -5.49 6.14
N PHE A 64 7.28 -5.10 6.78
CA PHE A 64 7.08 -3.73 7.25
C PHE A 64 7.35 -3.53 8.75
N SER A 65 7.64 -4.60 9.50
CA SER A 65 7.83 -4.54 10.96
C SER A 65 8.97 -3.61 11.37
N GLU A 66 10.11 -3.66 10.70
CA GLU A 66 11.26 -2.80 11.00
C GLU A 66 10.93 -1.33 10.72
N GLN A 67 10.32 -1.03 9.57
CA GLN A 67 9.93 0.33 9.20
C GLN A 67 8.89 0.90 10.18
N ALA A 68 7.89 0.11 10.58
CA ALA A 68 6.90 0.50 11.57
C ALA A 68 7.56 0.81 12.92
N GLN A 69 8.47 -0.05 13.37
CA GLN A 69 9.22 0.15 14.62
C GLN A 69 10.08 1.42 14.60
N GLN A 70 10.78 1.70 13.49
CA GLN A 70 11.58 2.92 13.31
C GLN A 70 10.72 4.19 13.36
N GLN A 71 9.46 4.11 12.94
CA GLN A 71 8.49 5.20 13.00
C GLN A 71 7.73 5.27 14.34
N GLY A 72 7.95 4.32 15.24
CA GLY A 72 7.22 4.21 16.52
C GLY A 72 5.76 3.85 16.32
N ILE A 73 5.42 3.01 15.34
CA ILE A 73 4.06 2.58 15.00
C ILE A 73 3.90 1.09 15.31
N ASP A 74 2.82 0.73 16.00
CA ASP A 74 2.45 -0.66 16.26
C ASP A 74 1.80 -1.29 15.03
N LEU A 75 2.41 -2.33 14.46
CA LEU A 75 1.87 -3.09 13.32
C LEU A 75 1.36 -4.45 13.79
N LEU A 76 0.06 -4.56 13.92
CA LEU A 76 -0.64 -5.74 14.43
C LEU A 76 -1.20 -6.61 13.30
N LEU A 77 -1.25 -7.92 13.52
CA LEU A 77 -1.87 -8.89 12.63
C LEU A 77 -2.95 -9.70 13.39
N GLU A 78 -4.17 -9.64 12.89
CA GLU A 78 -5.33 -10.30 13.46
C GLU A 78 -5.99 -11.18 12.39
N ILE A 79 -5.80 -12.49 12.48
CA ILE A 79 -6.39 -13.45 11.54
C ILE A 79 -7.45 -14.26 12.26
N GLN A 80 -8.67 -14.21 11.76
CA GLN A 80 -9.75 -15.11 12.20
C GLN A 80 -9.62 -16.44 11.45
N ALA A 81 -8.77 -17.31 11.97
CA ALA A 81 -8.51 -18.62 11.39
C ALA A 81 -9.64 -19.64 11.73
N PRO A 82 -9.80 -20.73 10.93
CA PRO A 82 -9.07 -20.97 9.68
C PRO A 82 -9.61 -20.14 8.50
N LEU A 83 -8.70 -19.55 7.71
CA LEU A 83 -9.09 -18.93 6.44
C LEU A 83 -9.20 -20.03 5.35
N PRO A 84 -10.18 -19.91 4.46
CA PRO A 84 -10.27 -20.79 3.30
C PRO A 84 -9.12 -20.55 2.32
N ARG A 85 -8.77 -21.57 1.56
CA ARG A 85 -7.81 -21.43 0.47
C ARG A 85 -8.44 -20.62 -0.66
N LEU A 86 -7.72 -19.60 -1.13
CA LEU A 86 -8.10 -18.79 -2.28
C LEU A 86 -7.35 -19.28 -3.51
N HIS A 87 -7.97 -19.11 -4.69
CA HIS A 87 -7.25 -19.12 -5.97
C HIS A 87 -6.96 -17.68 -6.37
N ALA A 88 -5.71 -17.28 -6.24
CA ALA A 88 -5.31 -15.88 -6.46
C ALA A 88 -3.90 -15.79 -7.06
N ASP A 89 -3.61 -14.66 -7.68
CA ASP A 89 -2.25 -14.29 -8.05
C ASP A 89 -1.56 -13.70 -6.82
N ARG A 90 -0.72 -14.52 -6.18
CA ARG A 90 0.00 -14.18 -4.95
C ARG A 90 0.79 -12.88 -5.11
N ALA A 91 1.55 -12.73 -6.20
CA ALA A 91 2.40 -11.56 -6.40
C ALA A 91 1.57 -10.27 -6.51
N GLN A 92 0.39 -10.35 -7.14
CA GLN A 92 -0.50 -9.21 -7.24
C GLN A 92 -1.16 -8.86 -5.90
N LEU A 93 -1.54 -9.87 -5.10
CA LEU A 93 -2.06 -9.62 -3.75
C LEU A 93 -0.98 -9.08 -2.80
N GLU A 94 0.27 -9.54 -2.91
CA GLU A 94 1.41 -8.94 -2.19
C GLU A 94 1.53 -7.46 -2.49
N ARG A 95 1.47 -7.08 -3.77
CA ARG A 95 1.51 -5.70 -4.19
C ARG A 95 0.36 -4.86 -3.61
N VAL A 96 -0.85 -5.42 -3.54
CA VAL A 96 -1.98 -4.74 -2.90
C VAL A 96 -1.71 -4.50 -1.43
N LEU A 97 -1.27 -5.52 -0.69
CA LEU A 97 -0.96 -5.40 0.74
C LEU A 97 0.15 -4.39 0.99
N ASP A 98 1.23 -4.46 0.22
CA ASP A 98 2.37 -3.55 0.36
C ASP A 98 1.96 -2.09 0.13
N ASN A 99 1.14 -1.82 -0.90
CA ASN A 99 0.60 -0.48 -1.13
C ASN A 99 -0.30 0.02 0.01
N LEU A 100 -1.13 -0.85 0.59
CA LEU A 100 -2.03 -0.46 1.68
C LEU A 100 -1.27 -0.22 2.98
N ILE A 101 -0.28 -1.07 3.30
CA ILE A 101 0.55 -0.92 4.51
C ILE A 101 1.43 0.33 4.40
N ASP A 102 2.10 0.54 3.24
CA ASP A 102 2.90 1.76 3.02
C ASP A 102 2.05 3.03 3.14
N ASN A 103 0.82 2.99 2.59
CA ASN A 103 -0.12 4.10 2.74
C ASN A 103 -0.50 4.34 4.21
N ALA A 104 -0.78 3.30 4.97
CA ALA A 104 -1.09 3.39 6.40
C ALA A 104 0.10 3.96 7.20
N LEU A 105 1.33 3.45 6.98
CA LEU A 105 2.55 3.96 7.62
C LEU A 105 2.80 5.44 7.33
N ARG A 106 2.50 5.88 6.11
CA ARG A 106 2.68 7.28 5.69
C ARG A 106 1.72 8.23 6.39
N HIS A 107 0.49 7.78 6.68
CA HIS A 107 -0.57 8.64 7.23
C HIS A 107 -0.79 8.45 8.73
N THR A 108 -0.08 7.52 9.36
CA THR A 108 -0.09 7.32 10.80
C THR A 108 1.02 8.14 11.46
N ALA A 109 0.76 8.71 12.61
CA ALA A 109 1.77 9.41 13.41
C ALA A 109 2.56 8.41 14.28
N SER A 110 3.68 8.85 14.86
CA SER A 110 4.37 8.10 15.90
C SER A 110 3.42 7.79 17.08
N GLU A 111 3.61 6.66 17.76
CA GLU A 111 2.71 6.10 18.77
C GLU A 111 1.34 5.68 18.22
N GLY A 112 1.20 5.64 16.89
CA GLY A 112 0.00 5.15 16.22
C GLY A 112 -0.03 3.63 16.07
N GLN A 113 -1.12 3.15 15.49
CA GLN A 113 -1.36 1.72 15.32
C GLN A 113 -1.90 1.42 13.93
N ILE A 114 -1.40 0.35 13.34
CA ILE A 114 -1.89 -0.23 12.09
C ILE A 114 -2.28 -1.68 12.35
N ARG A 115 -3.47 -2.09 11.89
CA ARG A 115 -3.96 -3.47 11.98
C ARG A 115 -4.17 -4.07 10.60
N LEU A 116 -3.51 -5.20 10.37
CA LEU A 116 -3.84 -6.10 9.27
C LEU A 116 -4.83 -7.12 9.80
N GLN A 117 -5.99 -7.23 9.15
CA GLN A 117 -7.02 -8.16 9.57
C GLN A 117 -7.47 -9.03 8.41
N ALA A 118 -7.79 -10.30 8.69
CA ALA A 118 -8.42 -11.18 7.72
C ALA A 118 -9.48 -12.06 8.39
N ARG A 119 -10.63 -12.18 7.72
CA ARG A 119 -11.73 -13.03 8.18
C ARG A 119 -12.55 -13.58 7.03
N ARG A 120 -13.15 -14.74 7.24
CA ARG A 120 -14.18 -15.24 6.33
C ARG A 120 -15.51 -14.51 6.58
N HIS A 121 -16.20 -14.16 5.51
CA HIS A 121 -17.55 -13.63 5.55
C HIS A 121 -18.38 -14.23 4.40
N GLY A 122 -19.16 -15.26 4.72
CA GLY A 122 -19.92 -16.03 3.72
C GLY A 122 -18.99 -16.69 2.69
N GLU A 123 -19.24 -16.41 1.42
CA GLU A 123 -18.46 -16.90 0.28
C GLU A 123 -17.31 -15.95 -0.10
N ARG A 124 -16.82 -15.17 0.86
CA ARG A 124 -15.73 -14.23 0.66
C ARG A 124 -14.75 -14.25 1.82
N VAL A 125 -13.51 -13.85 1.53
CA VAL A 125 -12.55 -13.45 2.55
C VAL A 125 -12.44 -11.93 2.50
N ILE A 126 -12.57 -11.31 3.67
CA ILE A 126 -12.34 -9.87 3.84
C ILE A 126 -10.95 -9.71 4.43
N VAL A 127 -10.10 -8.97 3.75
CA VAL A 127 -8.81 -8.50 4.27
C VAL A 127 -8.90 -7.00 4.45
N SER A 128 -8.39 -6.46 5.54
CA SER A 128 -8.36 -5.02 5.78
C SER A 128 -7.04 -4.57 6.38
N VAL A 129 -6.67 -3.34 6.05
CA VAL A 129 -5.60 -2.59 6.67
C VAL A 129 -6.24 -1.36 7.28
N GLU A 130 -6.17 -1.25 8.59
CA GLU A 130 -6.76 -0.17 9.39
C GLU A 130 -5.64 0.61 10.07
N ASP A 131 -5.70 1.93 10.00
CA ASP A 131 -4.82 2.84 10.70
C ASP A 131 -5.62 3.81 11.59
N ASN A 132 -5.00 4.36 12.62
CA ASN A 132 -5.55 5.41 13.46
C ASN A 132 -4.98 6.80 13.13
N GLY A 133 -4.63 7.03 11.87
CA GLY A 133 -4.02 8.26 11.38
C GLY A 133 -4.99 9.43 11.18
N GLU A 134 -4.62 10.34 10.26
CA GLU A 134 -5.36 11.59 10.02
C GLU A 134 -6.77 11.40 9.41
N GLY A 135 -7.02 10.24 8.82
CA GLY A 135 -8.29 9.94 8.14
C GLY A 135 -8.50 10.75 6.86
N ILE A 136 -9.61 10.47 6.18
CA ILE A 136 -9.95 11.03 4.86
C ILE A 136 -11.29 11.76 4.94
N ALA A 137 -11.33 13.01 4.50
CA ALA A 137 -12.55 13.80 4.43
C ALA A 137 -13.61 13.12 3.55
N TYR A 138 -14.85 13.13 3.98
CA TYR A 138 -15.94 12.39 3.36
C TYR A 138 -16.08 12.67 1.85
N GLY A 139 -15.99 13.92 1.45
CA GLY A 139 -16.07 14.32 0.03
C GLY A 139 -14.91 13.85 -0.85
N GLN A 140 -13.84 13.31 -0.26
CA GLN A 140 -12.66 12.82 -0.98
C GLN A 140 -12.61 11.30 -1.09
N GLN A 141 -13.35 10.56 -0.26
CA GLN A 141 -13.31 9.10 -0.21
C GLN A 141 -13.73 8.42 -1.51
N GLY A 142 -14.64 9.03 -2.27
CA GLY A 142 -15.04 8.52 -3.58
C GLY A 142 -13.93 8.61 -4.64
N ARG A 143 -13.01 9.56 -4.47
CA ARG A 143 -12.00 9.90 -5.47
C ARG A 143 -10.62 9.28 -5.23
N ILE A 144 -10.34 8.78 -4.02
CA ILE A 144 -9.01 8.23 -3.67
C ILE A 144 -8.57 7.03 -4.52
N PHE A 145 -9.52 6.37 -5.19
CA PHE A 145 -9.26 5.28 -6.12
C PHE A 145 -9.12 5.74 -7.58
N GLU A 146 -9.28 7.04 -7.85
CA GLU A 146 -9.02 7.61 -9.17
C GLU A 146 -7.50 7.75 -9.38
N PRO A 147 -7.00 7.48 -10.59
CA PRO A 147 -5.57 7.67 -10.90
C PRO A 147 -5.13 9.10 -10.66
N PHE A 148 -3.90 9.27 -10.16
CA PHE A 148 -3.25 10.57 -9.90
C PHE A 148 -3.93 11.44 -8.83
N VAL A 149 -4.93 10.91 -8.12
CA VAL A 149 -5.54 11.60 -7.00
C VAL A 149 -4.70 11.40 -5.74
N GLN A 150 -4.35 12.49 -5.09
CA GLN A 150 -3.67 12.54 -3.80
C GLN A 150 -4.51 13.35 -2.83
N VAL A 151 -4.72 12.80 -1.65
CA VAL A 151 -5.50 13.39 -0.56
C VAL A 151 -4.65 13.43 0.70
N GLY A 152 -4.80 14.48 1.51
CA GLY A 152 -4.06 14.66 2.76
C GLY A 152 -2.91 15.65 2.64
N ARG A 153 -2.24 15.91 3.78
CA ARG A 153 -1.14 16.87 3.90
C ARG A 153 0.19 16.32 3.42
N LYS A 154 0.40 15.02 3.59
CA LYS A 154 1.63 14.34 3.17
C LYS A 154 1.49 13.92 1.71
N LYS A 155 2.02 14.72 0.80
CA LYS A 155 2.10 14.36 -0.61
C LYS A 155 3.28 13.42 -0.82
N GLY A 156 3.01 12.21 -1.26
CA GLY A 156 4.05 11.22 -1.58
C GLY A 156 3.52 10.15 -2.53
N GLY A 157 4.29 9.82 -3.57
CA GLY A 157 3.88 8.87 -4.61
C GLY A 157 3.18 9.54 -5.80
N ALA A 158 2.74 8.73 -6.78
CA ALA A 158 2.07 9.18 -8.02
C ALA A 158 0.55 9.33 -7.90
N GLY A 159 -0.05 8.89 -6.78
CA GLY A 159 -1.50 8.73 -6.70
C GLY A 159 -2.03 7.57 -7.55
N LEU A 160 -1.18 6.58 -7.85
CA LEU A 160 -1.53 5.40 -8.64
C LEU A 160 -1.74 4.14 -7.79
N GLY A 161 -1.18 4.09 -6.58
CA GLY A 161 -1.18 2.89 -5.73
C GLY A 161 -2.58 2.36 -5.44
N LEU A 162 -3.50 3.20 -4.95
CA LEU A 162 -4.88 2.79 -4.63
C LEU A 162 -5.69 2.45 -5.89
N ALA A 163 -5.49 3.18 -6.99
CA ALA A 163 -6.11 2.87 -8.27
C ALA A 163 -5.69 1.48 -8.77
N LEU A 164 -4.39 1.17 -8.68
CA LEU A 164 -3.84 -0.12 -9.04
C LEU A 164 -4.35 -1.24 -8.12
N CYS A 165 -4.42 -1.00 -6.81
CA CYS A 165 -5.01 -1.96 -5.87
C CYS A 165 -6.43 -2.33 -6.27
N LYS A 166 -7.25 -1.33 -6.61
CA LYS A 166 -8.63 -1.54 -7.04
C LYS A 166 -8.72 -2.40 -8.31
N GLU A 167 -7.89 -2.13 -9.32
CA GLU A 167 -7.83 -2.92 -10.57
C GLU A 167 -7.42 -4.38 -10.28
N ILE A 168 -6.37 -4.59 -9.49
CA ILE A 168 -5.92 -5.93 -9.11
C ILE A 168 -7.04 -6.72 -8.41
N VAL A 169 -7.71 -6.10 -7.43
CA VAL A 169 -8.80 -6.73 -6.68
C VAL A 169 -9.99 -7.04 -7.59
N GLN A 170 -10.33 -6.15 -8.52
CA GLN A 170 -11.39 -6.38 -9.50
C GLN A 170 -11.08 -7.54 -10.46
N LEU A 171 -9.84 -7.66 -10.92
CA LEU A 171 -9.41 -8.80 -11.74
C LEU A 171 -9.53 -10.14 -11.01
N HIS A 172 -9.38 -10.15 -9.67
CA HIS A 172 -9.65 -11.32 -8.82
C HIS A 172 -11.16 -11.56 -8.57
N GLY A 173 -12.07 -10.83 -9.24
CA GLY A 173 -13.51 -10.90 -8.97
C GLY A 173 -13.92 -10.31 -7.62
N GLY A 174 -13.01 -9.59 -6.98
CA GLY A 174 -13.20 -8.99 -5.68
C GLY A 174 -13.78 -7.57 -5.74
N ARG A 175 -13.90 -6.96 -4.56
CA ARG A 175 -14.28 -5.56 -4.37
C ARG A 175 -13.36 -4.92 -3.35
N MET A 176 -13.03 -3.65 -3.56
CA MET A 176 -12.25 -2.84 -2.64
C MET A 176 -13.04 -1.60 -2.22
N GLY A 177 -12.88 -1.20 -0.97
CA GLY A 177 -13.54 -0.01 -0.43
C GLY A 177 -12.77 0.60 0.74
N VAL A 178 -13.33 1.67 1.29
CA VAL A 178 -12.74 2.45 2.37
C VAL A 178 -13.82 2.85 3.38
N TYR A 179 -13.46 2.79 4.66
CA TYR A 179 -14.13 3.46 5.77
C TYR A 179 -13.14 4.42 6.41
N SER A 180 -13.49 5.69 6.52
CA SER A 180 -12.60 6.66 7.12
C SER A 180 -13.37 7.81 7.73
N ARG A 181 -12.80 8.38 8.82
CA ARG A 181 -13.28 9.60 9.44
C ARG A 181 -12.10 10.52 9.75
N PRO A 182 -12.18 11.80 9.43
CA PRO A 182 -11.11 12.74 9.76
C PRO A 182 -10.75 12.68 11.25
N GLY A 183 -9.45 12.52 11.54
CA GLY A 183 -8.91 12.41 12.89
C GLY A 183 -9.16 11.08 13.60
N GLN A 184 -9.77 10.09 12.95
CA GLN A 184 -10.05 8.76 13.52
C GLN A 184 -9.40 7.61 12.75
N GLY A 185 -8.68 7.93 11.64
CA GLY A 185 -7.99 6.96 10.82
C GLY A 185 -8.78 6.46 9.63
N THR A 186 -8.22 5.44 8.99
CA THR A 186 -8.75 4.88 7.74
C THR A 186 -8.68 3.36 7.79
N GLN A 187 -9.71 2.69 7.31
CA GLN A 187 -9.73 1.26 7.02
C GLN A 187 -9.95 1.05 5.53
N PHE A 188 -8.94 0.54 4.84
CA PHE A 188 -9.09 -0.03 3.52
C PHE A 188 -9.44 -1.51 3.63
N TYR A 189 -10.38 -1.98 2.83
CA TYR A 189 -10.73 -3.40 2.78
C TYR A 189 -10.84 -3.91 1.37
N LEU A 190 -10.53 -5.19 1.21
CA LEU A 190 -10.78 -5.96 0.00
C LEU A 190 -11.60 -7.20 0.35
N ALA A 191 -12.58 -7.52 -0.50
CA ALA A 191 -13.43 -8.69 -0.39
C ALA A 191 -13.17 -9.61 -1.59
N LEU A 192 -12.48 -10.72 -1.37
CA LEU A 192 -12.10 -11.69 -2.39
C LEU A 192 -13.09 -12.87 -2.38
N PRO A 193 -13.52 -13.38 -3.55
CA PRO A 193 -14.32 -14.59 -3.63
C PRO A 193 -13.50 -15.82 -3.21
N LEU A 194 -14.18 -16.88 -2.76
CA LEU A 194 -13.60 -18.19 -2.43
C LEU A 194 -13.40 -19.05 -3.66
#